data_bfc6e8018f510c40c56923c219061c1c
#
_entry.id   bfc6e8018f510c40c56923c219061c1c
#
_cell.length_a   1.000
_cell.length_b   1.000
_cell.length_c   1.000
_cell.angle_alpha   90.00
_cell.angle_beta   90.00
_cell.angle_gamma   90.00
#
_symmetry.space_group_name_H-M   'P 1'
#
loop_
_entity.id
_entity.type
_entity.pdbx_description
1 polymer ?
#
loop_
_entity_poly.entity_id
_entity_poly.type
_entity_poly.pdbx_seq_one_letter_code
_entity_poly.pdbx_strand_id
1 'polypeptide(L)'
;MSRTKTPCPLLNATQAAFLCGPVSIALASHDGKGVPSLSRAFGCRVSPDRCDVVVFLPKRRAAPLLRDLARGSPVAAVFSRPQTHETLQLKATRVRLDELAPGDRDIMRRAGEAFSAELVSLGYSDAFSHAMMAPGAPPEGSLKGLMVTAR
;
A
#
# COMPACT_ATOMS: atom_id res chain seq x y z
N MET A 1 -3.58 30.40 -9.03
CA MET A 1 -2.40 29.56 -8.76
C MET A 1 -2.42 28.36 -9.70
N SER A 2 -1.46 28.25 -10.57
CA SER A 2 -1.30 27.10 -11.46
C SER A 2 -0.93 25.87 -10.63
N ARG A 3 -1.84 24.89 -10.54
CA ARG A 3 -1.53 23.61 -9.93
C ARG A 3 -0.64 22.84 -10.90
N THR A 4 0.62 22.69 -10.57
CA THR A 4 1.54 21.86 -11.33
C THR A 4 0.99 20.44 -11.31
N LYS A 5 0.38 20.02 -12.41
CA LYS A 5 -0.11 18.67 -12.59
C LYS A 5 1.11 17.76 -12.67
N THR A 6 1.24 16.82 -11.76
CA THR A 6 2.29 15.80 -11.85
C THR A 6 2.17 15.12 -13.21
N PRO A 7 3.28 15.00 -13.96
CA PRO A 7 3.21 14.37 -15.28
C PRO A 7 2.73 12.92 -15.14
N CYS A 8 1.83 12.53 -16.00
CA CYS A 8 1.35 11.15 -16.11
C CYS A 8 2.02 10.49 -17.33
N PRO A 9 2.48 9.22 -17.25
CA PRO A 9 2.28 8.31 -16.12
C PRO A 9 3.20 8.61 -14.92
N LEU A 10 2.68 8.35 -13.70
CA LEU A 10 3.43 8.47 -12.45
C LEU A 10 4.58 7.44 -12.38
N LEU A 11 4.33 6.25 -12.91
CA LEU A 11 5.24 5.11 -12.88
C LEU A 11 5.56 4.65 -14.31
N ASN A 12 6.79 4.21 -14.54
CA ASN A 12 7.09 3.42 -15.73
C ASN A 12 6.60 1.97 -15.56
N ALA A 13 6.66 1.17 -16.62
CA ALA A 13 6.17 -0.21 -16.60
C ALA A 13 6.92 -1.10 -15.59
N THR A 14 8.22 -0.93 -15.45
CA THR A 14 9.07 -1.68 -14.50
C THR A 14 8.70 -1.34 -13.06
N GLN A 15 8.52 -0.07 -12.75
CA GLN A 15 8.09 0.39 -11.42
C GLN A 15 6.70 -0.13 -11.07
N ALA A 16 5.75 -0.07 -12.00
CA ALA A 16 4.40 -0.61 -11.78
C ALA A 16 4.43 -2.11 -11.49
N ALA A 17 5.22 -2.88 -12.24
CA ALA A 17 5.41 -4.31 -12.00
C ALA A 17 6.06 -4.58 -10.64
N PHE A 18 7.04 -3.77 -10.23
CA PHE A 18 7.69 -3.87 -8.93
C PHE A 18 6.69 -3.68 -7.78
N LEU A 19 5.85 -2.65 -7.84
CA LEU A 19 4.83 -2.39 -6.81
C LEU A 19 3.85 -3.55 -6.64
N CYS A 20 3.49 -4.21 -7.72
CA CYS A 20 2.55 -5.34 -7.72
C CYS A 20 3.22 -6.70 -7.46
N GLY A 21 4.52 -6.72 -7.26
CA GLY A 21 5.31 -7.92 -6.97
C GLY A 21 5.33 -8.29 -5.48
N PRO A 22 6.26 -9.20 -5.08
CA PRO A 22 6.38 -9.67 -3.71
C PRO A 22 7.10 -8.63 -2.82
N VAL A 23 6.43 -7.55 -2.52
CA VAL A 23 6.96 -6.42 -1.75
C VAL A 23 6.24 -6.25 -0.42
N SER A 24 6.97 -5.81 0.59
CA SER A 24 6.35 -5.25 1.80
C SER A 24 5.93 -3.82 1.53
N ILE A 25 4.79 -3.42 2.07
CA ILE A 25 4.26 -2.07 1.89
C ILE A 25 4.01 -1.46 3.26
N ALA A 26 4.61 -0.30 3.50
CA ALA A 26 4.40 0.48 4.71
C ALA A 26 4.00 1.92 4.34
N LEU A 27 2.99 2.44 5.03
CA LEU A 27 2.54 3.81 4.88
C LEU A 27 2.78 4.60 6.15
N ALA A 28 3.14 5.86 5.99
CA ALA A 28 3.30 6.80 7.09
C ALA A 28 2.64 8.14 6.76
N SER A 29 2.05 8.72 7.78
CA SER A 29 1.50 10.07 7.78
C SER A 29 1.77 10.72 9.14
N HIS A 30 1.17 11.86 9.43
CA HIS A 30 1.26 12.51 10.74
C HIS A 30 -0.01 13.32 11.02
N ASP A 31 -0.25 13.59 12.27
CA ASP A 31 -1.31 14.51 12.69
C ASP A 31 -0.89 15.98 12.55
N GLY A 32 -1.79 16.90 12.90
CA GLY A 32 -1.53 18.34 12.84
C GLY A 32 -0.45 18.84 13.81
N LYS A 33 0.01 18.01 14.74
CA LYS A 33 1.09 18.30 15.69
C LYS A 33 2.41 17.64 15.30
N GLY A 34 2.45 16.93 14.17
CA GLY A 34 3.63 16.21 13.70
C GLY A 34 3.82 14.84 14.33
N VAL A 35 2.84 14.31 15.08
CA VAL A 35 2.92 12.95 15.63
C VAL A 35 2.70 11.94 14.50
N PRO A 36 3.65 11.02 14.26
CA PRO A 36 3.55 10.10 13.15
C PRO A 36 2.50 9.00 13.38
N SER A 37 1.91 8.56 12.28
CA SER A 37 1.06 7.37 12.20
C SER A 37 1.58 6.45 11.09
N LEU A 38 1.55 5.15 11.36
CA LEU A 38 2.10 4.11 10.47
C LEU A 38 1.13 2.95 10.35
N SER A 39 1.12 2.35 9.17
CA SER A 39 0.44 1.06 8.96
C SER A 39 1.13 0.25 7.89
N ARG A 40 1.08 -1.06 8.03
CA ARG A 40 1.36 -1.97 6.91
C ARG A 40 0.15 -2.06 6.00
N ALA A 41 0.42 -2.31 4.72
CA ALA A 41 -0.58 -2.59 3.72
C ALA A 41 -0.43 -4.00 3.17
N PHE A 42 -1.48 -4.51 2.52
CA PHE A 42 -1.59 -5.92 2.09
C PHE A 42 -1.71 -6.06 0.57
N GLY A 43 -1.10 -5.19 -0.16
CA GLY A 43 -1.10 -5.21 -1.60
C GLY A 43 -1.54 -3.89 -2.20
N CYS A 44 -1.42 -3.79 -3.49
CA CYS A 44 -1.83 -2.63 -4.26
C CYS A 44 -2.25 -3.03 -5.67
N ARG A 45 -2.92 -2.12 -6.36
CA ARG A 45 -3.09 -2.16 -7.81
C ARG A 45 -2.69 -0.83 -8.41
N VAL A 46 -2.16 -0.90 -9.61
CA VAL A 46 -1.79 0.26 -10.42
C VAL A 46 -2.79 0.36 -11.58
N SER A 47 -3.28 1.56 -11.85
CA SER A 47 -4.18 1.78 -12.99
C SER A 47 -3.48 1.47 -14.33
N PRO A 48 -4.24 1.09 -15.39
CA PRO A 48 -3.63 0.77 -16.69
C PRO A 48 -2.80 1.90 -17.29
N ASP A 49 -3.18 3.15 -17.06
CA ASP A 49 -2.43 4.33 -17.48
C ASP A 49 -1.26 4.68 -16.54
N ARG A 50 -1.10 3.92 -15.45
CA ARG A 50 -0.04 4.09 -14.44
C ARG A 50 -0.02 5.46 -13.76
N CYS A 51 -1.18 6.09 -13.66
CA CYS A 51 -1.37 7.39 -13.02
C CYS A 51 -1.84 7.27 -11.57
N ASP A 52 -2.50 6.17 -11.24
CA ASP A 52 -3.09 5.93 -9.94
C ASP A 52 -2.56 4.64 -9.32
N VAL A 53 -2.30 4.69 -8.02
CA VAL A 53 -1.95 3.53 -7.20
C VAL A 53 -2.96 3.42 -6.07
N VAL A 54 -3.60 2.27 -5.95
CA VAL A 54 -4.49 1.96 -4.83
C VAL A 54 -3.80 0.99 -3.90
N VAL A 55 -3.65 1.35 -2.63
CA VAL A 55 -3.01 0.53 -1.60
C VAL A 55 -4.07 0.06 -0.61
N PHE A 56 -4.03 -1.21 -0.23
CA PHE A 56 -5.05 -1.84 0.61
C PHE A 56 -4.63 -1.83 2.09
N LEU A 57 -5.45 -1.18 2.93
CA LEU A 57 -5.19 -0.98 4.35
C LEU A 57 -6.20 -1.69 5.25
N PRO A 58 -5.76 -2.31 6.36
CA PRO A 58 -6.64 -2.86 7.37
C PRO A 58 -7.25 -1.72 8.21
N LYS A 59 -8.56 -1.51 8.17
CA LYS A 59 -9.25 -0.38 8.82
C LYS A 59 -8.89 -0.21 10.29
N ARG A 60 -8.90 -1.29 11.06
CA ARG A 60 -8.67 -1.21 12.52
C ARG A 60 -7.23 -0.85 12.85
N ARG A 61 -6.26 -1.55 12.25
CA ARG A 61 -4.84 -1.31 12.51
C ARG A 61 -4.36 0.01 11.94
N ALA A 62 -4.93 0.44 10.82
CA ALA A 62 -4.61 1.69 10.16
C ALA A 62 -5.47 2.88 10.64
N ALA A 63 -6.29 2.72 11.66
CA ALA A 63 -7.23 3.76 12.09
C ALA A 63 -6.57 5.12 12.37
N PRO A 64 -5.43 5.23 13.07
CA PRO A 64 -4.74 6.51 13.24
C PRO A 64 -4.29 7.11 11.91
N LEU A 65 -3.69 6.31 11.03
CA LEU A 65 -3.26 6.73 9.70
C LEU A 65 -4.45 7.21 8.85
N LEU A 66 -5.53 6.44 8.81
CA LEU A 66 -6.73 6.79 8.07
C LEU A 66 -7.37 8.09 8.56
N ARG A 67 -7.32 8.36 9.86
CA ARG A 67 -7.77 9.61 10.47
C ARG A 67 -6.95 10.81 9.98
N ASP A 68 -5.63 10.66 9.97
CA ASP A 68 -4.72 11.72 9.52
C ASP A 68 -4.90 12.00 8.03
N LEU A 69 -5.03 10.96 7.22
CA LEU A 69 -5.29 11.08 5.79
C LEU A 69 -6.64 11.72 5.48
N ALA A 70 -7.68 11.39 6.24
CA ALA A 70 -9.00 11.99 6.10
C ALA A 70 -9.00 13.50 6.41
N ARG A 71 -8.07 13.96 7.26
CA ARG A 71 -7.85 15.37 7.55
C ARG A 71 -7.01 16.09 6.50
N GLY A 72 -6.51 15.38 5.50
CA GLY A 72 -5.70 15.94 4.41
C GLY A 72 -4.20 15.94 4.67
N SER A 73 -3.71 15.19 5.65
CA SER A 73 -2.27 15.01 5.86
C SER A 73 -1.60 14.30 4.69
N PRO A 74 -0.33 14.60 4.39
CA PRO A 74 0.40 13.92 3.34
C PRO A 74 0.72 12.48 3.74
N VAL A 75 1.04 11.65 2.76
CA VAL A 75 1.42 10.26 2.96
C VAL A 75 2.71 9.93 2.22
N ALA A 76 3.50 9.06 2.82
CA ALA A 76 4.58 8.34 2.17
C ALA A 76 4.26 6.85 2.18
N ALA A 77 4.38 6.19 1.03
CA ALA A 77 4.24 4.75 0.88
C ALA A 77 5.57 4.17 0.42
N VAL A 78 6.09 3.20 1.17
CA VAL A 78 7.36 2.54 0.89
C VAL A 78 7.10 1.09 0.50
N PHE A 79 7.64 0.70 -0.63
CA PHE A 79 7.57 -0.65 -1.21
C PHE A 79 8.98 -1.22 -1.22
N SER A 80 9.19 -2.35 -0.57
CA SER A 80 10.52 -2.97 -0.47
C SER A 80 10.45 -4.46 -0.76
N ARG A 81 11.35 -4.94 -1.62
CA ARG A 81 11.49 -6.35 -1.90
C ARG A 81 12.52 -6.98 -0.95
N PRO A 82 12.14 -7.95 -0.11
CA PRO A 82 13.03 -8.51 0.89
C PRO A 82 14.29 -9.15 0.29
N GLN A 83 14.17 -9.86 -0.82
CA GLN A 83 15.25 -10.62 -1.43
C GLN A 83 16.35 -9.72 -2.04
N THR A 84 15.98 -8.58 -2.61
CA THR A 84 16.92 -7.70 -3.34
C THR A 84 17.22 -6.40 -2.61
N HIS A 85 16.46 -6.06 -1.56
CA HIS A 85 16.45 -4.75 -0.88
C HIS A 85 16.10 -3.57 -1.79
N GLU A 86 15.66 -3.84 -3.02
CA GLU A 86 15.12 -2.80 -3.89
C GLU A 86 13.94 -2.12 -3.22
N THR A 87 13.94 -0.81 -3.21
CA THR A 87 12.94 0.00 -2.51
C THR A 87 12.50 1.16 -3.38
N LEU A 88 11.18 1.39 -3.40
CA LEU A 88 10.57 2.52 -4.06
C LEU A 88 9.65 3.24 -3.10
N GLN A 89 9.73 4.56 -3.05
CA GLN A 89 8.87 5.39 -2.21
C GLN A 89 7.98 6.27 -3.09
N LEU A 90 6.68 6.27 -2.79
CA LEU A 90 5.72 7.21 -3.34
C LEU A 90 5.31 8.21 -2.25
N LYS A 91 5.22 9.48 -2.62
CA LYS A 91 4.73 10.53 -1.75
C LYS A 91 3.53 11.23 -2.39
N ALA A 92 2.52 11.51 -1.60
CA ALA A 92 1.35 12.25 -2.02
C ALA A 92 0.95 13.28 -0.96
N THR A 93 0.56 14.47 -1.42
CA THR A 93 0.04 15.52 -0.54
C THR A 93 -1.43 15.33 -0.22
N ARG A 94 -2.15 14.60 -1.06
CA ARG A 94 -3.55 14.26 -0.88
C ARG A 94 -3.82 12.85 -1.38
N VAL A 95 -4.74 12.17 -0.71
CA VAL A 95 -5.21 10.85 -1.06
C VAL A 95 -6.73 10.81 -1.04
N ARG A 96 -7.30 9.87 -1.78
CA ARG A 96 -8.71 9.53 -1.69
C ARG A 96 -8.87 8.21 -0.95
N LEU A 97 -9.78 8.16 0.01
CA LEU A 97 -10.13 6.95 0.73
C LEU A 97 -11.38 6.34 0.07
N ASP A 98 -11.24 5.15 -0.47
CA ASP A 98 -12.32 4.43 -1.15
C ASP A 98 -12.58 3.07 -0.47
N GLU A 99 -13.76 2.52 -0.69
CA GLU A 99 -14.03 1.11 -0.39
C GLU A 99 -13.36 0.22 -1.42
N LEU A 100 -13.16 -1.06 -1.08
CA LEU A 100 -12.58 -2.03 -2.01
C LEU A 100 -13.47 -2.20 -3.24
N ALA A 101 -12.82 -2.25 -4.40
CA ALA A 101 -13.47 -2.59 -5.65
C ALA A 101 -13.58 -4.13 -5.82
N PRO A 102 -14.48 -4.61 -6.69
CA PRO A 102 -14.50 -6.03 -7.07
C PRO A 102 -13.12 -6.48 -7.57
N GLY A 103 -12.65 -7.62 -7.09
CA GLY A 103 -11.33 -8.17 -7.44
C GLY A 103 -10.18 -7.72 -6.54
N ASP A 104 -10.33 -6.68 -5.73
CA ASP A 104 -9.26 -6.20 -4.85
C ASP A 104 -8.85 -7.24 -3.80
N ARG A 105 -9.80 -7.99 -3.24
CA ARG A 105 -9.53 -9.09 -2.29
C ARG A 105 -8.69 -10.20 -2.91
N ASP A 106 -8.91 -10.53 -4.16
CA ASP A 106 -8.12 -11.53 -4.88
C ASP A 106 -6.69 -11.03 -5.14
N ILE A 107 -6.53 -9.76 -5.47
CA ILE A 107 -5.20 -9.14 -5.58
C ILE A 107 -4.46 -9.23 -4.25
N MET A 108 -5.10 -8.92 -3.14
CA MET A 108 -4.52 -9.02 -1.79
C MET A 108 -4.08 -10.45 -1.46
N ARG A 109 -4.92 -11.43 -1.76
CA ARG A 109 -4.60 -12.84 -1.53
C ARG A 109 -3.36 -13.26 -2.33
N ARG A 110 -3.31 -12.94 -3.60
CA ARG A 110 -2.15 -13.25 -4.47
C ARG A 110 -0.88 -12.52 -4.03
N ALA A 111 -0.99 -11.26 -3.65
CA ALA A 111 0.13 -10.48 -3.13
C ALA A 111 0.68 -11.08 -1.81
N GLY A 112 -0.21 -11.50 -0.92
CA GLY A 112 0.15 -12.17 0.32
C GLY A 112 0.84 -13.51 0.10
N GLU A 113 0.34 -14.33 -0.82
CA GLU A 113 0.95 -15.61 -1.20
C GLU A 113 2.36 -15.40 -1.80
N ALA A 114 2.50 -14.45 -2.70
CA ALA A 114 3.79 -14.14 -3.32
C ALA A 114 4.82 -13.64 -2.30
N PHE A 115 4.40 -12.76 -1.39
CA PHE A 115 5.28 -12.26 -0.33
C PHE A 115 5.67 -13.36 0.67
N SER A 116 4.72 -14.23 1.05
CA SER A 116 5.01 -15.37 1.91
C SER A 116 6.01 -16.33 1.27
N ALA A 117 5.88 -16.62 -0.02
CA ALA A 117 6.83 -17.45 -0.76
C ALA A 117 8.24 -16.81 -0.80
N GLU A 118 8.30 -15.50 -0.95
CA GLU A 118 9.57 -14.75 -0.89
C GLU A 118 10.24 -14.89 0.49
N LEU A 119 9.48 -14.74 1.58
CA LEU A 119 10.01 -14.91 2.94
C LEU A 119 10.50 -16.34 3.19
N VAL A 120 9.77 -17.35 2.70
CA VAL A 120 10.21 -18.76 2.80
C VAL A 120 11.53 -18.96 2.07
N SER A 121 11.70 -18.37 0.89
CA SER A 121 12.96 -18.45 0.14
C SER A 121 14.15 -17.83 0.88
N LEU A 122 13.89 -16.91 1.83
CA LEU A 122 14.88 -16.30 2.69
C LEU A 122 15.14 -17.08 4.00
N GLY A 123 14.47 -18.21 4.19
CA GLY A 123 14.68 -19.09 5.35
C GLY A 123 13.66 -18.93 6.49
N TYR A 124 12.62 -18.11 6.32
CA TYR A 124 11.53 -18.03 7.30
C TYR A 124 10.60 -19.23 7.17
N SER A 125 10.00 -19.68 8.27
CA SER A 125 9.03 -20.77 8.25
C SER A 125 7.74 -20.36 7.52
N ASP A 126 7.02 -21.32 6.97
CA ASP A 126 5.69 -21.09 6.36
C ASP A 126 4.72 -20.45 7.34
N ALA A 127 4.68 -20.96 8.59
CA ALA A 127 3.80 -20.43 9.62
C ALA A 127 4.09 -18.96 9.93
N PHE A 128 5.36 -18.58 10.05
CA PHE A 128 5.76 -17.18 10.27
C PHE A 128 5.39 -16.32 9.07
N SER A 129 5.70 -16.78 7.86
CA SER A 129 5.47 -16.03 6.63
C SER A 129 3.98 -15.75 6.39
N HIS A 130 3.14 -16.74 6.64
CA HIS A 130 1.68 -16.57 6.58
C HIS A 130 1.16 -15.65 7.68
N ALA A 131 1.67 -15.78 8.92
CA ALA A 131 1.27 -14.91 10.03
C ALA A 131 1.62 -13.44 9.79
N MET A 132 2.75 -13.18 9.13
CA MET A 132 3.16 -11.81 8.75
C MET A 132 2.18 -11.15 7.78
N MET A 133 1.59 -11.95 6.89
CA MET A 133 0.68 -11.47 5.85
C MET A 133 -0.80 -11.67 6.20
N ALA A 134 -1.11 -12.52 7.18
CA ALA A 134 -2.47 -12.67 7.64
C ALA A 134 -2.91 -11.43 8.42
N PRO A 135 -3.78 -10.60 7.87
CA PRO A 135 -4.57 -9.69 8.70
C PRO A 135 -5.58 -10.55 9.45
N GLY A 136 -5.30 -11.19 10.54
CA GLY A 136 -6.25 -12.10 11.19
C GLY A 136 -7.66 -11.93 10.63
N ALA A 137 -8.19 -12.95 9.94
CA ALA A 137 -9.34 -12.89 9.03
C ALA A 137 -10.26 -11.68 9.30
N PRO A 138 -10.09 -10.55 8.62
CA PRO A 138 -10.86 -9.37 8.96
C PRO A 138 -12.32 -9.62 8.59
N PRO A 139 -13.28 -9.26 9.45
CA PRO A 139 -14.68 -9.33 9.08
C PRO A 139 -14.93 -8.53 7.79
N GLU A 140 -15.89 -8.97 7.00
CA GLU A 140 -16.28 -8.25 5.78
C GLU A 140 -16.46 -6.77 6.07
N GLY A 141 -15.95 -5.89 5.20
CA GLY A 141 -15.98 -4.45 5.38
C GLY A 141 -14.84 -3.85 6.21
N SER A 142 -13.88 -4.65 6.68
CA SER A 142 -12.75 -4.18 7.51
C SER A 142 -11.54 -3.61 6.74
N LEU A 143 -11.59 -3.60 5.42
CA LEU A 143 -10.51 -3.13 4.55
C LEU A 143 -10.92 -1.87 3.79
N LYS A 144 -9.98 -0.95 3.60
CA LYS A 144 -10.13 0.23 2.72
C LYS A 144 -9.08 0.25 1.65
N GLY A 145 -9.49 0.64 0.45
CA GLY A 145 -8.57 1.06 -0.60
C GLY A 145 -8.12 2.50 -0.35
N LEU A 146 -6.82 2.73 -0.40
CA LEU A 146 -6.24 4.05 -0.40
C LEU A 146 -5.77 4.35 -1.83
N MET A 147 -6.46 5.25 -2.52
CA MET A 147 -6.02 5.70 -3.83
C MET A 147 -5.00 6.82 -3.66
N VAL A 148 -3.78 6.56 -4.02
CA VAL A 148 -2.74 7.58 -4.17
C VAL A 148 -2.79 8.05 -5.62
N THR A 149 -3.42 9.20 -5.83
CA THR A 149 -3.47 9.83 -7.15
C THR A 149 -2.34 10.84 -7.25
N ALA A 150 -1.55 10.76 -8.29
CA ALA A 150 -0.61 11.82 -8.64
C ALA A 150 -1.38 13.04 -9.14
N ARG A 151 -1.71 13.96 -8.26
CA ARG A 151 -2.32 15.25 -8.60
C ARG A 151 -1.45 16.39 -8.12
#